data_97cc23e334fb33227d04427979ba6cef
#
_entry.id   97cc23e334fb33227d04427979ba6cef
#
_cell.length_a   1.000
_cell.length_b   1.000
_cell.length_c   1.000
_cell.angle_alpha   90.00
_cell.angle_beta   90.00
_cell.angle_gamma   90.00
#
_symmetry.space_group_name_H-M   'P 1'
#
loop_
_entity.id
_entity.type
_entity.pdbx_description
1 polymer ?
#
loop_
_entity_poly.entity_id
_entity_poly.type
_entity_poly.pdbx_seq_one_letter_code
_entity_poly.pdbx_strand_id
1 'polypeptide(L)'
;MMMAKLTKNQKANISKIKEGSKYKITDALALVKECATAKFDESVDVSINLGIDTKKSDQNVRGAVVLPNGTGKVVRVAVFTQGDNVQKATDAGADNVGMDDLMKSMQDGDLNYDVVIASPDAMGVVGRLGQVLGPRGLMPNPKVGTVTPDVATAVKNAKAGQVRYRADKSGIVHAGIGKASFEVKALEENIAALIEALKKAKPSSAKGVYFKKISVSSTMGPGLSVDGASVNI
;
A
#
# COMPACT_ATOMS: atom_id res chain seq x y z
N MET A 1 12.48 -28.76 -15.76
CA MET A 1 11.86 -28.15 -14.59
C MET A 1 10.43 -28.73 -14.49
N MET A 2 10.12 -29.57 -13.48
CA MET A 2 8.76 -30.09 -13.32
C MET A 2 7.84 -28.97 -12.86
N MET A 3 6.89 -28.57 -13.68
CA MET A 3 5.83 -27.64 -13.26
C MET A 3 4.97 -28.35 -12.20
N ALA A 4 4.76 -27.67 -11.06
CA ALA A 4 3.86 -28.17 -10.04
C ALA A 4 2.44 -28.33 -10.61
N LYS A 5 1.76 -29.44 -10.25
CA LYS A 5 0.38 -29.69 -10.71
C LYS A 5 -0.55 -28.59 -10.15
N LEU A 6 -1.30 -27.94 -11.05
CA LEU A 6 -2.31 -26.95 -10.69
C LEU A 6 -3.39 -27.57 -9.78
N THR A 7 -3.79 -26.85 -8.76
CA THR A 7 -4.91 -27.23 -7.89
C THR A 7 -6.25 -27.17 -8.66
N LYS A 8 -7.30 -27.79 -8.14
CA LYS A 8 -8.66 -27.75 -8.76
C LYS A 8 -9.14 -26.29 -8.92
N ASN A 9 -8.96 -25.46 -7.90
CA ASN A 9 -9.38 -24.05 -7.94
C ASN A 9 -8.56 -23.25 -8.97
N GLN A 10 -7.26 -23.46 -9.06
CA GLN A 10 -6.43 -22.81 -10.08
C GLN A 10 -6.87 -23.17 -11.51
N LYS A 11 -7.20 -24.45 -11.76
CA LYS A 11 -7.72 -24.88 -13.06
C LYS A 11 -9.05 -24.22 -13.39
N ALA A 12 -9.99 -24.16 -12.43
CA ALA A 12 -11.27 -23.49 -12.59
C ALA A 12 -11.13 -21.98 -12.84
N ASN A 13 -10.18 -21.31 -12.16
CA ASN A 13 -9.92 -19.90 -12.36
C ASN A 13 -9.27 -19.62 -13.73
N ILE A 14 -8.32 -20.45 -14.17
CA ILE A 14 -7.69 -20.31 -15.48
C ILE A 14 -8.70 -20.48 -16.62
N SER A 15 -9.69 -21.39 -16.49
CA SER A 15 -10.72 -21.57 -17.51
C SER A 15 -11.62 -20.35 -17.71
N LYS A 16 -11.74 -19.47 -16.71
CA LYS A 16 -12.50 -18.21 -16.77
C LYS A 16 -11.73 -17.06 -17.45
N ILE A 17 -10.41 -17.20 -17.58
CA ILE A 17 -9.51 -16.15 -18.04
C ILE A 17 -9.01 -16.47 -19.44
N LYS A 18 -9.08 -15.49 -20.32
CA LYS A 18 -8.45 -15.59 -21.65
C LYS A 18 -6.98 -15.15 -21.51
N GLU A 19 -6.06 -16.09 -21.70
CA GLU A 19 -4.63 -15.78 -21.66
C GLU A 19 -4.24 -14.68 -22.64
N GLY A 20 -3.40 -13.74 -22.19
CA GLY A 20 -2.91 -12.65 -23.02
C GLY A 20 -3.88 -11.51 -23.26
N SER A 21 -5.13 -11.60 -22.80
CA SER A 21 -6.12 -10.53 -22.98
C SER A 21 -5.91 -9.40 -21.96
N LYS A 22 -6.13 -8.18 -22.42
CA LYS A 22 -6.27 -7.00 -21.54
C LYS A 22 -7.74 -6.77 -21.29
N TYR A 23 -8.11 -6.60 -20.04
CA TYR A 23 -9.49 -6.38 -19.59
C TYR A 23 -9.71 -4.90 -19.27
N LYS A 24 -10.93 -4.41 -19.48
CA LYS A 24 -11.35 -3.14 -18.88
C LYS A 24 -11.29 -3.24 -17.36
N ILE A 25 -11.04 -2.14 -16.67
CA ILE A 25 -10.86 -2.12 -15.20
C ILE A 25 -12.08 -2.72 -14.48
N THR A 26 -13.29 -2.37 -14.87
CA THR A 26 -14.53 -2.88 -14.30
C THR A 26 -14.67 -4.39 -14.46
N ASP A 27 -14.39 -4.92 -15.68
CA ASP A 27 -14.47 -6.33 -16.00
C ASP A 27 -13.38 -7.13 -15.26
N ALA A 28 -12.15 -6.56 -15.19
CA ALA A 28 -11.05 -7.15 -14.44
C ALA A 28 -11.39 -7.29 -12.96
N LEU A 29 -11.93 -6.25 -12.33
CA LEU A 29 -12.33 -6.27 -10.93
C LEU A 29 -13.48 -7.24 -10.65
N ALA A 30 -14.46 -7.33 -11.54
CA ALA A 30 -15.54 -8.32 -11.44
C ALA A 30 -14.97 -9.74 -11.48
N LEU A 31 -14.10 -10.04 -12.46
CA LEU A 31 -13.45 -11.35 -12.58
C LEU A 31 -12.55 -11.69 -11.38
N VAL A 32 -11.81 -10.71 -10.83
CA VAL A 32 -11.02 -10.90 -9.61
C VAL A 32 -11.91 -11.33 -8.45
N LYS A 33 -13.07 -10.69 -8.27
CA LYS A 33 -14.03 -11.05 -7.22
C LYS A 33 -14.61 -12.45 -7.43
N GLU A 34 -14.93 -12.84 -8.67
CA GLU A 34 -15.40 -14.20 -8.99
C GLU A 34 -14.34 -15.28 -8.78
N CYS A 35 -13.05 -14.92 -8.92
CA CYS A 35 -11.92 -15.80 -8.70
C CYS A 35 -11.50 -15.89 -7.23
N ALA A 36 -12.02 -15.01 -6.37
CA ALA A 36 -11.76 -15.00 -4.93
C ALA A 36 -12.61 -16.10 -4.24
N THR A 37 -12.04 -17.30 -4.15
CA THR A 37 -12.74 -18.50 -3.64
C THR A 37 -12.27 -18.94 -2.25
N ALA A 38 -11.42 -18.17 -1.57
CA ALA A 38 -10.93 -18.48 -0.25
C ALA A 38 -12.02 -18.33 0.83
N LYS A 39 -11.83 -19.01 1.97
CA LYS A 39 -12.75 -18.94 3.11
C LYS A 39 -12.65 -17.65 3.92
N PHE A 40 -11.68 -16.80 3.61
CA PHE A 40 -11.46 -15.50 4.23
C PHE A 40 -11.69 -14.38 3.21
N ASP A 41 -11.93 -13.17 3.70
CA ASP A 41 -12.09 -12.00 2.84
C ASP A 41 -10.73 -11.61 2.22
N GLU A 42 -10.56 -12.00 0.94
CA GLU A 42 -9.31 -11.79 0.20
C GLU A 42 -9.05 -10.30 -0.02
N SER A 43 -7.77 -9.91 0.05
CA SER A 43 -7.37 -8.56 -0.35
C SER A 43 -7.26 -8.49 -1.86
N VAL A 44 -7.60 -7.33 -2.42
CA VAL A 44 -7.40 -7.01 -3.83
C VAL A 44 -6.16 -6.13 -3.94
N ASP A 45 -5.17 -6.62 -4.67
CA ASP A 45 -3.88 -5.97 -4.85
C ASP A 45 -3.71 -5.52 -6.31
N VAL A 46 -3.08 -4.38 -6.50
CA VAL A 46 -2.68 -3.87 -7.81
C VAL A 46 -1.17 -3.82 -7.92
N SER A 47 -0.66 -4.24 -9.08
CA SER A 47 0.75 -4.16 -9.45
C SER A 47 0.89 -3.31 -10.70
N ILE A 48 1.62 -2.19 -10.58
CA ILE A 48 1.81 -1.21 -11.65
C ILE A 48 3.29 -1.18 -12.05
N ASN A 49 3.60 -1.61 -13.26
CA ASN A 49 4.94 -1.55 -13.80
C ASN A 49 5.19 -0.15 -14.38
N LEU A 50 6.15 0.56 -13.80
CA LEU A 50 6.53 1.91 -14.20
C LEU A 50 7.74 1.90 -15.14
N GLY A 51 7.80 2.87 -16.04
CA GLY A 51 8.93 3.09 -16.95
C GLY A 51 10.03 3.94 -16.30
N ILE A 52 10.57 3.48 -15.17
CA ILE A 52 11.61 4.15 -14.39
C ILE A 52 12.88 3.32 -14.34
N ASP A 53 14.03 3.98 -14.16
CA ASP A 53 15.32 3.33 -13.88
C ASP A 53 15.59 3.40 -12.37
N THR A 54 15.32 2.32 -11.67
CA THR A 54 15.45 2.22 -10.20
C THR A 54 16.89 2.26 -9.69
N LYS A 55 17.88 2.13 -10.58
CA LYS A 55 19.30 2.32 -10.23
C LYS A 55 19.63 3.77 -9.95
N LYS A 56 18.86 4.69 -10.52
CA LYS A 56 19.02 6.13 -10.32
C LYS A 56 18.19 6.58 -9.12
N SER A 57 18.83 7.21 -8.16
CA SER A 57 18.18 7.67 -6.92
C SER A 57 17.09 8.72 -7.13
N ASP A 58 17.21 9.51 -8.21
CA ASP A 58 16.26 10.54 -8.63
C ASP A 58 14.98 9.98 -9.25
N GLN A 59 15.01 8.71 -9.75
CA GLN A 59 13.86 8.03 -10.33
C GLN A 59 13.14 7.08 -9.34
N ASN A 60 13.51 7.12 -8.08
CA ASN A 60 12.90 6.26 -7.07
C ASN A 60 11.55 6.81 -6.63
N VAL A 61 10.46 6.21 -7.10
CA VAL A 61 9.08 6.61 -6.79
C VAL A 61 8.65 5.97 -5.48
N ARG A 62 8.30 6.81 -4.51
CA ARG A 62 7.69 6.40 -3.23
C ARG A 62 6.80 7.51 -2.69
N GLY A 63 5.75 7.12 -2.01
CA GLY A 63 4.81 8.06 -1.41
C GLY A 63 3.72 7.34 -0.62
N ALA A 64 2.69 8.09 -0.31
CA ALA A 64 1.48 7.59 0.29
C ALA A 64 0.27 8.25 -0.36
N VAL A 65 -0.83 7.54 -0.41
CA VAL A 65 -2.13 8.02 -0.89
C VAL A 65 -3.22 7.58 0.09
N VAL A 66 -4.14 8.47 0.39
CA VAL A 66 -5.34 8.13 1.15
C VAL A 66 -6.37 7.65 0.14
N LEU A 67 -6.83 6.41 0.31
CA LEU A 67 -7.85 5.84 -0.56
C LEU A 67 -9.24 6.34 -0.14
N PRO A 68 -10.08 6.79 -1.07
CA PRO A 68 -11.39 7.36 -0.74
C PRO A 68 -12.30 6.36 -0.01
N ASN A 69 -12.24 5.08 -0.37
CA ASN A 69 -13.04 4.02 0.25
C ASN A 69 -12.25 3.19 1.29
N GLY A 70 -11.04 3.65 1.66
CA GLY A 70 -10.17 2.94 2.58
C GLY A 70 -9.66 1.60 2.03
N THR A 71 -8.99 0.83 2.88
CA THR A 71 -8.43 -0.50 2.54
C THR A 71 -9.24 -1.67 3.12
N GLY A 72 -10.23 -1.40 3.98
CA GLY A 72 -10.97 -2.43 4.72
C GLY A 72 -10.14 -3.15 5.79
N LYS A 73 -8.95 -2.63 6.14
CA LYS A 73 -8.09 -3.15 7.19
C LYS A 73 -8.12 -2.22 8.40
N VAL A 74 -8.31 -2.77 9.59
CA VAL A 74 -8.13 -2.01 10.83
C VAL A 74 -6.63 -1.82 11.05
N VAL A 75 -6.18 -0.56 10.99
CA VAL A 75 -4.76 -0.19 11.11
C VAL A 75 -4.47 0.19 12.55
N ARG A 76 -3.45 -0.44 13.14
CA ARG A 76 -2.93 -0.10 14.46
C ARG A 76 -1.79 0.90 14.32
N VAL A 77 -1.96 2.07 14.94
CA VAL A 77 -1.07 3.21 14.81
C VAL A 77 -0.34 3.47 16.11
N ALA A 78 0.99 3.42 16.07
CA ALA A 78 1.86 3.89 17.15
C ALA A 78 2.41 5.27 16.83
N VAL A 79 2.47 6.14 17.82
CA VAL A 79 2.90 7.53 17.64
C VAL A 79 4.02 7.89 18.62
N PHE A 80 5.15 8.33 18.09
CA PHE A 80 6.25 8.90 18.87
C PHE A 80 6.12 10.41 18.90
N THR A 81 5.70 10.95 20.04
CA THR A 81 5.56 12.39 20.25
C THR A 81 5.58 12.74 21.72
N GLN A 82 5.76 14.01 22.05
CA GLN A 82 5.75 14.55 23.41
C GLN A 82 4.97 15.86 23.50
N GLY A 83 4.68 16.27 24.74
CA GLY A 83 3.96 17.51 25.03
C GLY A 83 2.51 17.48 24.56
N ASP A 84 1.99 18.59 24.07
CA ASP A 84 0.58 18.76 23.64
C ASP A 84 0.16 17.82 22.49
N ASN A 85 1.13 17.35 21.72
CA ASN A 85 0.87 16.45 20.60
C ASN A 85 0.45 15.04 21.06
N VAL A 86 0.77 14.65 22.30
CA VAL A 86 0.31 13.36 22.89
C VAL A 86 -1.21 13.34 22.95
N GLN A 87 -1.83 14.38 23.48
CA GLN A 87 -3.28 14.47 23.58
C GLN A 87 -3.95 14.53 22.22
N LYS A 88 -3.39 15.33 21.29
CA LYS A 88 -3.89 15.42 19.91
C LYS A 88 -3.83 14.09 19.16
N ALA A 89 -2.78 13.29 19.38
CA ALA A 89 -2.63 11.97 18.77
C ALA A 89 -3.65 10.98 19.36
N THR A 90 -3.87 11.01 20.67
CA THR A 90 -4.86 10.15 21.34
C THR A 90 -6.27 10.50 20.89
N ASP A 91 -6.62 11.77 20.85
CA ASP A 91 -7.93 12.26 20.37
C ASP A 91 -8.17 11.91 18.88
N ALA A 92 -7.12 11.86 18.08
CA ALA A 92 -7.17 11.41 16.69
C ALA A 92 -7.34 9.89 16.54
N GLY A 93 -7.25 9.14 17.65
CA GLY A 93 -7.47 7.70 17.69
C GLY A 93 -6.21 6.86 17.54
N ALA A 94 -5.02 7.35 17.91
CA ALA A 94 -3.81 6.55 17.98
C ALA A 94 -3.97 5.43 19.03
N ASP A 95 -3.48 4.22 18.72
CA ASP A 95 -3.62 3.07 19.60
C ASP A 95 -2.58 3.10 20.73
N ASN A 96 -1.40 3.61 20.45
CA ASN A 96 -0.37 3.83 21.46
C ASN A 96 0.43 5.10 21.15
N VAL A 97 0.65 5.92 22.19
CA VAL A 97 1.38 7.20 22.09
C VAL A 97 2.41 7.22 23.20
N GLY A 98 3.67 7.52 22.88
CA GLY A 98 4.74 7.59 23.87
C GLY A 98 6.08 7.98 23.28
N MET A 99 7.11 7.93 24.11
CA MET A 99 8.51 8.18 23.72
C MET A 99 9.39 7.00 24.14
N ASP A 100 10.13 7.14 25.24
CA ASP A 100 11.10 6.12 25.70
C ASP A 100 10.39 4.84 26.17
N ASP A 101 9.20 4.94 26.73
CA ASP A 101 8.42 3.78 27.16
C ASP A 101 7.98 2.95 25.95
N LEU A 102 7.46 3.61 24.91
CA LEU A 102 7.08 2.96 23.66
C LEU A 102 8.32 2.39 22.95
N MET A 103 9.46 3.08 23.03
CA MET A 103 10.73 2.59 22.48
C MET A 103 11.14 1.28 23.16
N LYS A 104 11.09 1.19 24.49
CA LYS A 104 11.43 -0.02 25.25
C LYS A 104 10.50 -1.18 24.89
N SER A 105 9.18 -0.96 24.89
CA SER A 105 8.19 -1.96 24.47
C SER A 105 8.50 -2.52 23.09
N MET A 106 8.84 -1.66 22.12
CA MET A 106 9.19 -2.10 20.76
C MET A 106 10.53 -2.84 20.69
N GLN A 107 11.50 -2.50 21.55
CA GLN A 107 12.76 -3.23 21.67
C GLN A 107 12.54 -4.61 22.27
N ASP A 108 11.65 -4.73 23.24
CA ASP A 108 11.28 -6.00 23.88
C ASP A 108 10.44 -6.93 22.98
N GLY A 109 10.06 -6.44 21.78
CA GLY A 109 9.42 -7.24 20.74
C GLY A 109 7.93 -6.97 20.54
N ASP A 110 7.33 -6.02 21.24
CA ASP A 110 5.95 -5.60 20.98
C ASP A 110 5.89 -4.70 19.73
N LEU A 111 5.78 -5.35 18.58
CA LEU A 111 5.74 -4.74 17.25
C LEU A 111 4.38 -4.97 16.57
N ASN A 112 3.32 -5.02 17.36
CA ASN A 112 1.96 -5.25 16.90
C ASN A 112 1.31 -4.00 16.27
N TYR A 113 2.08 -3.21 15.52
CA TYR A 113 1.64 -2.00 14.85
C TYR A 113 1.78 -2.13 13.32
N ASP A 114 0.86 -1.51 12.60
CA ASP A 114 0.89 -1.47 11.13
C ASP A 114 1.54 -0.19 10.61
N VAL A 115 1.40 0.91 11.37
CA VAL A 115 1.97 2.21 11.03
C VAL A 115 2.62 2.82 12.26
N VAL A 116 3.84 3.35 12.09
CA VAL A 116 4.53 4.15 13.09
C VAL A 116 4.64 5.58 12.56
N ILE A 117 4.17 6.54 13.36
CA ILE A 117 4.23 7.97 13.07
C ILE A 117 5.16 8.60 14.10
N ALA A 118 5.92 9.61 13.71
CA ALA A 118 6.81 10.33 14.60
C ALA A 118 6.75 11.83 14.36
N SER A 119 6.81 12.61 15.44
CA SER A 119 7.14 14.03 15.32
C SER A 119 8.62 14.19 14.94
N PRO A 120 9.02 15.27 14.28
CA PRO A 120 10.42 15.51 13.94
C PRO A 120 11.37 15.42 15.13
N ASP A 121 10.94 15.89 16.30
CA ASP A 121 11.70 15.88 17.55
C ASP A 121 11.94 14.47 18.08
N ALA A 122 10.98 13.57 17.88
CA ALA A 122 11.06 12.18 18.31
C ALA A 122 11.96 11.31 17.43
N MET A 123 12.39 11.80 16.26
CA MET A 123 13.21 11.02 15.32
C MET A 123 14.55 10.56 15.89
N GLY A 124 15.11 11.29 16.88
CA GLY A 124 16.31 10.87 17.61
C GLY A 124 16.12 9.56 18.36
N VAL A 125 14.95 9.38 18.99
CA VAL A 125 14.56 8.16 19.71
C VAL A 125 14.23 7.02 18.71
N VAL A 126 13.41 7.33 17.70
CA VAL A 126 13.03 6.37 16.65
C VAL A 126 14.23 5.86 15.85
N GLY A 127 15.26 6.70 15.66
CA GLY A 127 16.50 6.31 14.99
C GLY A 127 17.21 5.13 15.67
N ARG A 128 17.14 5.01 17.01
CA ARG A 128 17.67 3.88 17.77
C ARG A 128 16.94 2.57 17.49
N LEU A 129 15.66 2.66 17.07
CA LEU A 129 14.84 1.51 16.67
C LEU A 129 15.04 1.12 15.19
N GLY A 130 15.92 1.78 14.46
CA GLY A 130 16.12 1.57 13.02
C GLY A 130 16.41 0.13 12.64
N GLN A 131 17.16 -0.60 13.48
CA GLN A 131 17.46 -2.03 13.27
C GLN A 131 16.22 -2.94 13.40
N VAL A 132 15.25 -2.53 14.21
CA VAL A 132 14.01 -3.28 14.49
C VAL A 132 12.90 -2.89 13.51
N LEU A 133 12.68 -1.60 13.32
CA LEU A 133 11.61 -1.06 12.46
C LEU A 133 11.94 -1.12 10.96
N GLY A 134 13.23 -1.00 10.61
CA GLY A 134 13.70 -0.96 9.22
C GLY A 134 13.32 -2.21 8.42
N PRO A 135 13.71 -3.42 8.85
CA PRO A 135 13.38 -4.67 8.14
C PRO A 135 11.88 -4.92 7.99
N ARG A 136 11.07 -4.43 8.94
CA ARG A 136 9.60 -4.57 8.92
C ARG A 136 8.91 -3.48 8.10
N GLY A 137 9.64 -2.50 7.57
CA GLY A 137 9.07 -1.40 6.81
C GLY A 137 8.25 -0.40 7.65
N LEU A 138 8.40 -0.45 8.99
CA LEU A 138 7.67 0.41 9.93
C LEU A 138 8.40 1.74 10.20
N MET A 139 9.61 1.91 9.70
CA MET A 139 10.42 3.11 9.93
C MET A 139 9.71 4.36 9.38
N PRO A 140 9.44 5.38 10.23
CA PRO A 140 8.85 6.63 9.78
C PRO A 140 9.69 7.34 8.72
N ASN A 141 9.03 7.99 7.77
CA ASN A 141 9.71 8.68 6.68
C ASN A 141 8.96 9.95 6.27
N PRO A 142 9.65 11.11 6.15
CA PRO A 142 9.02 12.37 5.72
C PRO A 142 8.34 12.28 4.34
N LYS A 143 8.94 11.55 3.40
CA LYS A 143 8.39 11.41 2.02
C LYS A 143 7.06 10.63 1.96
N VAL A 144 6.75 9.87 2.99
CA VAL A 144 5.50 9.11 3.12
C VAL A 144 4.50 9.84 4.03
N GLY A 145 4.91 10.97 4.63
CA GLY A 145 4.08 11.74 5.55
C GLY A 145 3.92 11.12 6.95
N THR A 146 4.78 10.15 7.31
CA THR A 146 4.78 9.54 8.66
C THR A 146 5.74 10.26 9.62
N VAL A 147 6.50 11.24 9.16
CA VAL A 147 7.23 12.20 9.99
C VAL A 147 6.65 13.58 9.73
N THR A 148 5.91 14.11 10.67
CA THR A 148 5.20 15.39 10.53
C THR A 148 5.01 16.06 11.90
N PRO A 149 5.02 17.40 11.97
CA PRO A 149 4.63 18.12 13.17
C PRO A 149 3.13 18.00 13.46
N ASP A 150 2.29 17.82 12.42
CA ASP A 150 0.84 17.59 12.56
C ASP A 150 0.55 16.09 12.67
N VAL A 151 0.70 15.60 13.87
CA VAL A 151 0.51 14.19 14.20
C VAL A 151 -0.97 13.78 14.09
N ALA A 152 -1.89 14.68 14.44
CA ALA A 152 -3.33 14.39 14.44
C ALA A 152 -3.84 14.07 13.02
N THR A 153 -3.48 14.89 12.04
CA THR A 153 -3.84 14.65 10.64
C THR A 153 -3.19 13.37 10.11
N ALA A 154 -1.93 13.09 10.48
CA ALA A 154 -1.26 11.85 10.07
C ALA A 154 -1.94 10.59 10.62
N VAL A 155 -2.39 10.60 11.88
CA VAL A 155 -3.14 9.49 12.49
C VAL A 155 -4.49 9.29 11.79
N LYS A 156 -5.24 10.38 11.56
CA LYS A 156 -6.52 10.32 10.83
C LYS A 156 -6.34 9.72 9.44
N ASN A 157 -5.35 10.18 8.69
CA ASN A 157 -5.05 9.65 7.35
C ASN A 157 -4.68 8.16 7.40
N ALA A 158 -3.82 7.74 8.35
CA ALA A 158 -3.45 6.35 8.53
C ALA A 158 -4.68 5.46 8.81
N LYS A 159 -5.61 5.92 9.66
CA LYS A 159 -6.86 5.20 9.98
C LYS A 159 -7.90 5.28 8.86
N ALA A 160 -7.89 6.34 8.05
CA ALA A 160 -8.75 6.46 6.86
C ALA A 160 -8.35 5.54 5.70
N GLY A 161 -7.29 4.73 5.85
CA GLY A 161 -6.85 3.80 4.81
C GLY A 161 -5.78 4.37 3.90
N GLN A 162 -4.82 5.09 4.47
CA GLN A 162 -3.62 5.52 3.74
C GLN A 162 -2.78 4.32 3.34
N VAL A 163 -2.52 4.19 2.04
CA VAL A 163 -1.65 3.17 1.46
C VAL A 163 -0.30 3.79 1.12
N ARG A 164 0.77 3.15 1.59
CA ARG A 164 2.14 3.51 1.25
C ARG A 164 2.58 2.71 0.05
N TYR A 165 3.17 3.37 -0.92
CA TYR A 165 3.71 2.73 -2.11
C TYR A 165 5.20 3.05 -2.29
N ARG A 166 5.92 2.08 -2.81
CA ARG A 166 7.33 2.21 -3.16
C ARG A 166 7.61 1.34 -4.37
N ALA A 167 8.29 1.92 -5.36
CA ALA A 167 8.81 1.13 -6.49
C ALA A 167 9.87 0.15 -6.00
N ASP A 168 9.77 -1.09 -6.42
CA ASP A 168 10.76 -2.14 -6.17
C ASP A 168 11.97 -1.99 -7.11
N LYS A 169 12.93 -2.91 -7.04
CA LYS A 169 14.13 -2.92 -7.92
C LYS A 169 13.79 -3.09 -9.40
N SER A 170 12.62 -3.65 -9.72
CA SER A 170 12.13 -3.87 -11.09
C SER A 170 11.29 -2.69 -11.61
N GLY A 171 11.08 -1.64 -10.81
CA GLY A 171 10.25 -0.50 -11.15
C GLY A 171 8.76 -0.78 -11.03
N ILE A 172 8.36 -1.78 -10.24
CA ILE A 172 6.97 -2.15 -10.02
C ILE A 172 6.51 -1.57 -8.68
N VAL A 173 5.34 -0.96 -8.67
CA VAL A 173 4.63 -0.52 -7.47
C VAL A 173 3.55 -1.52 -7.13
N HIS A 174 3.56 -2.02 -5.90
CA HIS A 174 2.54 -2.91 -5.34
C HIS A 174 1.73 -2.16 -4.29
N ALA A 175 0.40 -2.29 -4.34
CA ALA A 175 -0.50 -1.66 -3.38
C ALA A 175 -1.78 -2.47 -3.20
N GLY A 176 -2.21 -2.64 -1.95
CA GLY A 176 -3.54 -3.16 -1.63
C GLY A 176 -4.58 -2.07 -1.80
N ILE A 177 -5.61 -2.31 -2.59
CA ILE A 177 -6.65 -1.33 -2.93
C ILE A 177 -7.98 -1.57 -2.21
N GLY A 178 -8.11 -2.69 -1.51
CA GLY A 178 -9.32 -3.01 -0.76
C GLY A 178 -9.50 -4.51 -0.53
N LYS A 179 -10.71 -4.90 -0.23
CA LYS A 179 -11.13 -6.28 0.00
C LYS A 179 -12.04 -6.79 -1.11
N ALA A 180 -12.10 -8.10 -1.28
CA ALA A 180 -13.01 -8.74 -2.24
C ALA A 180 -14.49 -8.47 -1.91
N SER A 181 -14.81 -8.18 -0.63
CA SER A 181 -16.13 -7.75 -0.18
C SER A 181 -16.56 -6.37 -0.68
N PHE A 182 -15.61 -5.51 -1.08
CA PHE A 182 -15.91 -4.16 -1.57
C PHE A 182 -16.69 -4.20 -2.90
N GLU A 183 -17.48 -3.17 -3.16
CA GLU A 183 -18.11 -2.98 -4.46
C GLU A 183 -17.07 -2.68 -5.55
N VAL A 184 -17.36 -3.08 -6.78
CA VAL A 184 -16.47 -2.86 -7.93
C VAL A 184 -16.17 -1.37 -8.12
N LYS A 185 -17.18 -0.51 -7.96
CA LYS A 185 -17.02 0.96 -8.06
C LYS A 185 -16.05 1.51 -7.02
N ALA A 186 -16.14 1.04 -5.77
CA ALA A 186 -15.26 1.48 -4.69
C ALA A 186 -13.79 1.09 -4.95
N LEU A 187 -13.56 -0.11 -5.50
CA LEU A 187 -12.23 -0.56 -5.92
C LEU A 187 -11.70 0.24 -7.11
N GLU A 188 -12.56 0.59 -8.06
CA GLU A 188 -12.21 1.42 -9.22
C GLU A 188 -11.79 2.84 -8.79
N GLU A 189 -12.53 3.48 -7.89
CA GLU A 189 -12.19 4.78 -7.31
C GLU A 189 -10.84 4.73 -6.56
N ASN A 190 -10.59 3.67 -5.80
CA ASN A 190 -9.33 3.47 -5.10
C ASN A 190 -8.15 3.32 -6.08
N ILE A 191 -8.32 2.58 -7.17
CA ILE A 191 -7.28 2.45 -8.22
C ILE A 191 -7.06 3.81 -8.89
N ALA A 192 -8.12 4.54 -9.22
CA ALA A 192 -8.02 5.85 -9.86
C ALA A 192 -7.23 6.83 -8.98
N ALA A 193 -7.52 6.88 -7.67
CA ALA A 193 -6.78 7.70 -6.71
C ALA A 193 -5.28 7.33 -6.64
N LEU A 194 -4.96 6.03 -6.65
CA LEU A 194 -3.57 5.57 -6.66
C LEU A 194 -2.85 5.98 -7.95
N ILE A 195 -3.48 5.82 -9.10
CA ILE A 195 -2.90 6.19 -10.40
C ILE A 195 -2.68 7.69 -10.49
N GLU A 196 -3.63 8.50 -10.01
CA GLU A 196 -3.47 9.96 -9.95
C GLU A 196 -2.28 10.37 -9.05
N ALA A 197 -2.12 9.72 -7.88
CA ALA A 197 -0.98 9.95 -7.01
C ALA A 197 0.34 9.56 -7.69
N LEU A 198 0.38 8.47 -8.43
CA LEU A 198 1.55 8.05 -9.21
C LEU A 198 1.86 8.99 -10.37
N LYS A 199 0.83 9.55 -11.06
CA LYS A 199 1.01 10.59 -12.09
C LYS A 199 1.67 11.85 -11.50
N LYS A 200 1.20 12.30 -10.33
CA LYS A 200 1.79 13.44 -9.61
C LYS A 200 3.23 13.16 -9.14
N ALA A 201 3.52 11.91 -8.78
CA ALA A 201 4.84 11.49 -8.32
C ALA A 201 5.83 11.16 -9.45
N LYS A 202 5.45 11.34 -10.74
CA LYS A 202 6.32 11.05 -11.87
C LYS A 202 7.59 11.90 -11.81
N PRO A 203 8.80 11.30 -11.79
CA PRO A 203 10.03 12.06 -11.87
C PRO A 203 10.21 12.77 -13.20
N SER A 204 10.71 13.99 -13.21
CA SER A 204 11.01 14.74 -14.45
C SER A 204 12.07 14.06 -15.33
N SER A 205 12.94 13.28 -14.72
CA SER A 205 13.99 12.49 -15.40
C SER A 205 13.47 11.21 -16.06
N ALA A 206 12.22 10.79 -15.78
CA ALA A 206 11.61 9.60 -16.38
C ALA A 206 11.12 9.92 -17.81
N LYS A 207 11.85 9.42 -18.83
CA LYS A 207 11.51 9.59 -20.24
C LYS A 207 10.70 8.41 -20.78
N GLY A 208 9.84 8.66 -21.77
CA GLY A 208 9.04 7.63 -22.44
C GLY A 208 7.76 7.27 -21.70
N VAL A 209 7.25 6.05 -21.96
CA VAL A 209 5.99 5.56 -21.40
C VAL A 209 6.18 5.28 -19.90
N TYR A 210 5.46 6.02 -19.07
CA TYR A 210 5.57 5.91 -17.61
C TYR A 210 4.83 4.70 -17.06
N PHE A 211 3.59 4.47 -17.47
CA PHE A 211 2.82 3.28 -17.10
C PHE A 211 2.96 2.21 -18.19
N LYS A 212 3.68 1.13 -17.91
CA LYS A 212 3.91 0.04 -18.88
C LYS A 212 2.84 -1.02 -18.81
N LYS A 213 2.50 -1.47 -17.61
CA LYS A 213 1.53 -2.55 -17.38
C LYS A 213 0.85 -2.37 -16.03
N ILE A 214 -0.45 -2.60 -16.00
CA ILE A 214 -1.24 -2.68 -14.76
C ILE A 214 -1.79 -4.09 -14.66
N SER A 215 -1.69 -4.68 -13.48
CA SER A 215 -2.29 -5.97 -13.19
C SER A 215 -3.01 -5.91 -11.84
N VAL A 216 -4.15 -6.56 -11.75
CA VAL A 216 -4.94 -6.68 -10.52
C VAL A 216 -5.09 -8.14 -10.18
N SER A 217 -5.03 -8.48 -8.89
CA SER A 217 -5.20 -9.85 -8.39
C SER A 217 -5.86 -9.85 -7.02
N SER A 218 -6.53 -10.95 -6.68
CA SER A 218 -6.88 -11.25 -5.29
C SER A 218 -5.73 -12.05 -4.63
N THR A 219 -5.79 -12.19 -3.30
CA THR A 219 -4.72 -12.86 -2.51
C THR A 219 -4.39 -14.26 -3.03
N MET A 220 -5.39 -15.06 -3.37
CA MET A 220 -5.22 -16.44 -3.85
C MET A 220 -5.61 -16.61 -5.32
N GLY A 221 -6.08 -15.56 -5.97
CA GLY A 221 -6.53 -15.56 -7.35
C GLY A 221 -5.41 -15.32 -8.37
N PRO A 222 -5.70 -15.44 -9.64
CA PRO A 222 -4.80 -15.14 -10.73
C PRO A 222 -4.65 -13.63 -10.95
N GLY A 223 -3.53 -13.23 -11.54
CA GLY A 223 -3.29 -11.84 -11.94
C GLY A 223 -3.92 -11.53 -13.30
N LEU A 224 -4.77 -10.51 -13.36
CA LEU A 224 -5.42 -10.04 -14.59
C LEU A 224 -4.74 -8.76 -15.10
N SER A 225 -4.43 -8.74 -16.39
CA SER A 225 -3.88 -7.54 -17.03
C SER A 225 -4.99 -6.56 -17.37
N VAL A 226 -4.84 -5.31 -16.94
CA VAL A 226 -5.79 -4.21 -17.17
C VAL A 226 -5.34 -3.38 -18.39
N ASP A 227 -6.28 -2.97 -19.21
CA ASP A 227 -6.03 -2.02 -20.28
C ASP A 227 -5.83 -0.61 -19.71
N GLY A 228 -4.66 0.00 -20.00
CA GLY A 228 -4.33 1.35 -19.54
C GLY A 228 -5.32 2.41 -20.03
N ALA A 229 -5.87 2.26 -21.23
CA ALA A 229 -6.85 3.20 -21.77
C ALA A 229 -8.13 3.28 -20.93
N SER A 230 -8.52 2.17 -20.27
CA SER A 230 -9.72 2.12 -19.42
C SER A 230 -9.56 2.86 -18.08
N VAL A 231 -8.33 3.27 -17.72
CA VAL A 231 -7.99 3.92 -16.45
C VAL A 231 -7.46 5.33 -16.65
N ASN A 232 -7.72 5.94 -17.82
CA ASN A 232 -7.30 7.30 -18.20
C ASN A 232 -5.77 7.52 -18.07
N ILE A 233 -4.98 6.59 -18.54
CA ILE A 233 -3.51 6.64 -18.55
C ILE A 233 -3.00 7.09 -19.90
#